data_99611f9e2d5d7d64121ba8eebb6f2dd4
#
_entry.id   99611f9e2d5d7d64121ba8eebb6f2dd4
#
_cell.length_a   1.000
_cell.length_b   1.000
_cell.length_c   1.000
_cell.angle_alpha   90.00
_cell.angle_beta   90.00
_cell.angle_gamma   90.00
#
_symmetry.space_group_name_H-M   'P 1'
#
loop_
_entity.id
_entity.type
_entity.pdbx_description
1 polymer ?
#
loop_
_entity_poly.entity_id
_entity_poly.type
_entity_poly.pdbx_seq_one_letter_code
_entity_poly.pdbx_strand_id
1 'polypeptide(L)'
;MNKCYAWVVRFALLCALSFVFLFPLWGQPSAPRATDRIVVTLSPQPLEGNQKVYFSISEGDQVSLESPSSGTLTLGEKKNRKQAVSLELPSGTTSFSLVGSLREFFIPYRAKGENTPKVAALDLQEAPRLLTLNCAGNDITSLDVSKNTSLTYLFCDANPIAELDLSRLPNLTSLSASDLKLKKLDLSANPKVAALGIGGNPFDQDFNLYAYSSLPLLQLTCDRLGLEEFDCSKFPKLEMLYIHGNKLKSMGDLRPLRSLLHLSIGDNPLRDFDENKLPHGRLRSLYCFGLGISSLDLSGFTYINKVDCSNNQLTHLSVNRCENLEVLRCGRNALTELDLTSLWLKELQCDRNQLSAILLSDRANMQKLSCYGNRLSLERMEQLVERLVKSSPEQSPRVFTPFTTRAEVPESNICPKSLVDKVRTAGWEVRVVTGVDAQGREITEDFEGSPMALEPTPQQSVFLYPNPAGEYILVENLSPNTWLCLYNASGECVQKELTGASGSLKLPLSHLPVGSYFLRADEGVFPFIIER
;
A
#
# COMPACT_ATOMS: atom_id res chain seq x y z
N MET A 1 -5.19 5.67 10.06
CA MET A 1 -3.98 5.18 10.75
C MET A 1 -3.61 3.72 10.43
N ASN A 2 -4.53 2.83 10.04
CA ASN A 2 -4.24 1.38 9.89
C ASN A 2 -3.80 0.89 8.50
N LYS A 3 -3.72 1.75 7.47
CA LYS A 3 -3.36 1.33 6.10
C LYS A 3 -1.88 0.97 5.90
N CYS A 4 -0.98 1.54 6.69
CA CYS A 4 0.46 1.22 6.63
C CYS A 4 0.81 -0.11 7.30
N TYR A 5 -0.01 -0.57 8.24
CA TYR A 5 0.28 -1.72 9.10
C TYR A 5 0.43 -3.04 8.33
N ALA A 6 -0.54 -3.36 7.48
CA ALA A 6 -0.51 -4.62 6.73
C ALA A 6 0.59 -4.66 5.66
N TRP A 7 1.07 -3.49 5.23
CA TRP A 7 2.07 -3.35 4.19
C TRP A 7 3.49 -3.39 4.74
N VAL A 8 3.72 -2.74 5.89
CA VAL A 8 5.02 -2.73 6.59
C VAL A 8 5.37 -4.13 7.09
N VAL A 9 4.41 -4.86 7.67
CA VAL A 9 4.62 -6.27 8.10
C VAL A 9 4.93 -7.17 6.90
N ARG A 10 4.26 -6.98 5.75
CA ARG A 10 4.60 -7.71 4.51
C ARG A 10 5.96 -7.31 3.94
N PHE A 11 6.37 -6.05 4.10
CA PHE A 11 7.63 -5.55 3.54
C PHE A 11 8.82 -5.89 4.45
N ALA A 12 8.68 -5.83 5.77
CA ALA A 12 9.69 -6.32 6.71
C ALA A 12 9.94 -7.83 6.51
N LEU A 13 8.89 -8.63 6.26
CA LEU A 13 9.04 -10.04 5.89
C LEU A 13 9.72 -10.24 4.53
N LEU A 14 9.48 -9.36 3.54
CA LEU A 14 10.14 -9.41 2.23
C LEU A 14 11.61 -8.96 2.29
N CYS A 15 11.94 -7.97 3.11
CA CYS A 15 13.33 -7.53 3.32
C CYS A 15 14.14 -8.54 4.12
N ALA A 16 13.55 -9.19 5.14
CA ALA A 16 14.19 -10.28 5.87
C ALA A 16 14.52 -11.48 4.95
N LEU A 17 13.70 -11.73 3.92
CA LEU A 17 13.94 -12.76 2.91
C LEU A 17 15.07 -12.39 1.93
N SER A 18 15.39 -11.10 1.76
CA SER A 18 16.43 -10.66 0.80
C SER A 18 17.85 -10.84 1.33
N PHE A 19 18.07 -10.87 2.65
CA PHE A 19 19.40 -10.98 3.25
C PHE A 19 19.92 -12.42 3.42
N VAL A 20 19.10 -13.44 3.24
CA VAL A 20 19.52 -14.85 3.31
C VAL A 20 20.47 -15.26 2.16
N PHE A 21 20.71 -14.40 1.16
CA PHE A 21 21.36 -14.79 -0.08
C PHE A 21 22.89 -14.55 -0.18
N LEU A 22 23.59 -14.08 0.85
CA LEU A 22 24.98 -13.65 0.68
C LEU A 22 26.09 -14.47 1.37
N PHE A 23 25.81 -15.66 1.92
CA PHE A 23 26.90 -16.50 2.42
C PHE A 23 26.77 -17.96 1.95
N PRO A 24 27.79 -18.50 1.24
CA PRO A 24 27.83 -19.92 0.92
C PRO A 24 28.25 -20.71 2.17
N LEU A 25 27.35 -21.49 2.73
CA LEU A 25 27.70 -22.50 3.72
C LEU A 25 28.34 -23.69 3.02
N TRP A 26 29.66 -23.78 3.12
CA TRP A 26 30.42 -24.97 2.72
C TRP A 26 30.19 -26.10 3.73
N GLY A 27 29.90 -27.29 3.19
CA GLY A 27 29.55 -28.46 3.97
C GLY A 27 30.66 -28.94 4.90
N GLN A 28 30.29 -29.23 6.13
CA GLN A 28 31.06 -30.05 7.06
C GLN A 28 30.51 -31.50 7.05
N PRO A 29 31.38 -32.51 7.22
CA PRO A 29 30.96 -33.92 7.20
C PRO A 29 30.12 -34.29 8.42
N SER A 30 29.20 -35.20 8.21
CA SER A 30 28.15 -35.63 9.13
C SER A 30 28.67 -36.31 10.37
N ALA A 31 28.57 -35.66 11.53
CA ALA A 31 28.46 -36.33 12.83
C ALA A 31 27.09 -37.03 12.95
N PRO A 32 26.97 -38.07 13.82
CA PRO A 32 25.68 -38.78 14.02
C PRO A 32 24.59 -37.75 14.35
N ARG A 33 23.47 -37.79 13.62
CA ARG A 33 22.40 -36.81 13.66
C ARG A 33 21.70 -36.86 15.02
N ALA A 34 22.04 -35.95 15.91
CA ALA A 34 21.18 -35.66 17.06
C ALA A 34 19.80 -35.23 16.53
N THR A 35 18.76 -35.70 17.15
CA THR A 35 17.38 -35.31 16.85
C THR A 35 17.03 -34.08 17.66
N ASP A 36 16.61 -33.02 16.97
CA ASP A 36 15.98 -31.88 17.64
C ASP A 36 14.50 -32.15 17.84
N ARG A 37 13.91 -31.58 18.90
CA ARG A 37 12.49 -31.69 19.18
C ARG A 37 11.92 -30.31 19.44
N ILE A 38 10.81 -30.00 18.81
CA ILE A 38 10.04 -28.77 19.00
C ILE A 38 8.61 -29.15 19.37
N VAL A 39 8.09 -28.58 20.47
CA VAL A 39 6.69 -28.69 20.84
C VAL A 39 5.97 -27.37 20.55
N VAL A 40 4.88 -27.45 19.83
CA VAL A 40 4.04 -26.31 19.43
C VAL A 40 2.70 -26.42 20.15
N THR A 41 2.36 -25.41 20.94
CA THR A 41 1.04 -25.28 21.56
C THR A 41 0.20 -24.31 20.74
N LEU A 42 -1.02 -24.71 20.42
CA LEU A 42 -1.95 -23.93 19.60
C LEU A 42 -2.84 -23.06 20.50
N SER A 43 -3.21 -21.90 20.01
CA SER A 43 -4.19 -21.03 20.68
C SER A 43 -5.56 -21.72 20.69
N PRO A 44 -6.32 -21.63 21.78
CA PRO A 44 -7.67 -22.14 21.83
C PRO A 44 -8.53 -21.50 20.73
N GLN A 45 -9.15 -22.33 19.88
CA GLN A 45 -10.05 -21.88 18.83
C GLN A 45 -11.36 -22.67 18.93
N PRO A 46 -12.52 -22.02 18.73
CA PRO A 46 -13.80 -22.71 18.64
C PRO A 46 -13.99 -23.35 17.25
N LEU A 47 -13.01 -24.13 16.78
CA LEU A 47 -13.05 -24.69 15.42
C LEU A 47 -13.63 -26.09 15.43
N GLU A 48 -14.68 -26.28 14.65
CA GLU A 48 -15.19 -27.61 14.30
C GLU A 48 -14.37 -28.20 13.15
N GLY A 49 -14.05 -29.47 13.21
CA GLY A 49 -13.29 -30.20 12.19
C GLY A 49 -11.77 -30.21 12.39
N ASN A 50 -11.05 -30.82 11.43
CA ASN A 50 -9.60 -30.93 11.48
C ASN A 50 -8.92 -29.57 11.32
N GLN A 51 -7.86 -29.38 12.10
CA GLN A 51 -7.04 -28.15 12.06
C GLN A 51 -5.92 -28.32 11.05
N LYS A 52 -5.60 -27.23 10.29
CA LYS A 52 -4.46 -27.22 9.39
C LYS A 52 -3.42 -26.22 9.87
N VAL A 53 -2.19 -26.70 10.07
CA VAL A 53 -1.04 -25.87 10.42
C VAL A 53 -0.05 -25.88 9.28
N TYR A 54 0.47 -24.71 8.92
CA TYR A 54 1.46 -24.55 7.86
C TYR A 54 2.76 -24.02 8.45
N PHE A 55 3.86 -24.68 8.13
CA PHE A 55 5.19 -24.24 8.51
C PHE A 55 6.20 -24.57 7.40
N SER A 56 7.44 -24.16 7.56
CA SER A 56 8.51 -24.56 6.65
C SER A 56 9.81 -24.80 7.41
N ILE A 57 10.64 -25.67 6.85
CA ILE A 57 11.94 -26.09 7.36
C ILE A 57 13.00 -25.86 6.28
N SER A 58 14.28 -26.01 6.61
CA SER A 58 15.36 -26.01 5.60
C SER A 58 15.18 -27.13 4.59
N GLU A 59 15.57 -26.89 3.35
CA GLU A 59 15.67 -27.97 2.37
C GLU A 59 16.75 -28.98 2.80
N GLY A 60 16.37 -30.24 2.86
CA GLY A 60 17.22 -31.33 3.33
C GLY A 60 17.10 -31.67 4.81
N ASP A 61 16.42 -30.83 5.61
CA ASP A 61 16.01 -31.22 6.95
C ASP A 61 14.95 -32.34 6.88
N GLN A 62 15.00 -33.24 7.84
CA GLN A 62 14.02 -34.30 7.99
C GLN A 62 13.18 -34.00 9.21
N VAL A 63 11.88 -34.06 9.07
CA VAL A 63 10.93 -33.85 10.17
C VAL A 63 9.87 -34.96 10.17
N SER A 64 9.51 -35.40 11.34
CA SER A 64 8.38 -36.31 11.57
C SER A 64 7.50 -35.77 12.69
N LEU A 65 6.22 -36.08 12.62
CA LEU A 65 5.27 -35.81 13.69
C LEU A 65 5.42 -36.91 14.77
N GLU A 66 5.72 -36.49 15.98
CA GLU A 66 5.81 -37.40 17.12
C GLU A 66 4.45 -37.51 17.85
N SER A 67 3.75 -36.38 18.01
CA SER A 67 2.47 -36.31 18.69
C SER A 67 1.59 -35.19 18.13
N PRO A 68 0.27 -35.38 17.95
CA PRO A 68 -0.46 -36.65 18.07
C PRO A 68 -0.16 -37.60 16.89
N SER A 69 -0.11 -38.90 17.15
CA SER A 69 0.17 -39.91 16.13
C SER A 69 -0.90 -40.02 15.03
N SER A 70 -2.09 -39.49 15.28
CA SER A 70 -3.20 -39.42 14.32
C SER A 70 -3.15 -38.23 13.36
N GLY A 71 -2.17 -37.33 13.52
CA GLY A 71 -1.96 -36.20 12.58
C GLY A 71 -1.29 -36.65 11.28
N THR A 72 -1.57 -35.96 10.20
CA THR A 72 -0.97 -36.21 8.88
C THR A 72 -0.05 -35.08 8.48
N LEU A 73 1.24 -35.37 8.34
CA LEU A 73 2.27 -34.44 7.88
C LEU A 73 2.52 -34.64 6.38
N THR A 74 2.37 -33.61 5.60
CA THR A 74 2.58 -33.61 4.14
C THR A 74 3.68 -32.59 3.76
N LEU A 75 4.67 -33.06 3.00
CA LEU A 75 5.70 -32.22 2.43
C LEU A 75 5.19 -31.61 1.13
N GLY A 76 5.18 -30.28 1.06
CA GLY A 76 4.75 -29.51 -0.11
C GLY A 76 5.92 -29.10 -1.02
N GLU A 77 5.76 -28.00 -1.72
CA GLU A 77 6.76 -27.51 -2.66
C GLU A 77 8.05 -27.03 -1.97
N LYS A 78 9.17 -27.27 -2.66
CA LYS A 78 10.47 -26.68 -2.31
C LYS A 78 10.64 -25.35 -3.02
N LYS A 79 10.91 -24.29 -2.26
CA LYS A 79 11.14 -22.97 -2.80
C LYS A 79 12.17 -22.21 -1.95
N ASN A 80 13.16 -21.60 -2.61
CA ASN A 80 14.17 -20.77 -1.93
C ASN A 80 14.85 -21.50 -0.76
N ARG A 81 15.31 -22.76 -0.97
CA ARG A 81 15.96 -23.62 0.04
C ARG A 81 15.09 -23.95 1.24
N LYS A 82 13.79 -23.78 1.15
CA LYS A 82 12.82 -24.13 2.18
C LYS A 82 11.88 -25.20 1.68
N GLN A 83 11.56 -26.15 2.56
CA GLN A 83 10.55 -27.16 2.35
C GLN A 83 9.28 -26.73 3.03
N ALA A 84 8.22 -26.50 2.27
CA ALA A 84 6.89 -26.25 2.83
C ALA A 84 6.36 -27.53 3.47
N VAL A 85 5.68 -27.40 4.60
CA VAL A 85 5.05 -28.49 5.33
C VAL A 85 3.62 -28.09 5.69
N SER A 86 2.67 -28.95 5.42
CA SER A 86 1.31 -28.85 5.93
C SER A 86 1.04 -30.01 6.90
N LEU A 87 0.42 -29.67 8.01
CA LEU A 87 0.09 -30.62 9.07
C LEU A 87 -1.43 -30.57 9.31
N GLU A 88 -2.10 -31.70 9.09
CA GLU A 88 -3.51 -31.85 9.46
C GLU A 88 -3.58 -32.52 10.82
N LEU A 89 -4.26 -31.90 11.75
CA LEU A 89 -4.43 -32.35 13.13
C LEU A 89 -5.91 -32.61 13.40
N PRO A 90 -6.23 -33.63 14.21
CA PRO A 90 -7.60 -33.87 14.65
C PRO A 90 -8.22 -32.66 15.33
N SER A 91 -9.54 -32.55 15.24
CA SER A 91 -10.30 -31.54 16.00
C SER A 91 -9.98 -31.61 17.49
N GLY A 92 -9.83 -30.44 18.12
CA GLY A 92 -9.52 -30.34 19.54
C GLY A 92 -8.05 -30.57 19.89
N THR A 93 -7.15 -30.76 18.91
CA THR A 93 -5.71 -30.83 19.19
C THR A 93 -5.22 -29.47 19.74
N THR A 94 -4.61 -29.50 20.92
CA THR A 94 -4.08 -28.31 21.60
C THR A 94 -2.57 -28.13 21.43
N SER A 95 -1.86 -29.23 21.08
CA SER A 95 -0.42 -29.18 20.84
C SER A 95 0.03 -30.28 19.91
N PHE A 96 1.20 -30.09 19.29
CA PHE A 96 1.90 -31.13 18.54
C PHE A 96 3.40 -31.04 18.75
N SER A 97 4.10 -32.18 18.54
CA SER A 97 5.56 -32.19 18.59
C SER A 97 6.17 -32.75 17.32
N LEU A 98 7.24 -32.10 16.90
CA LEU A 98 8.05 -32.44 15.75
C LEU A 98 9.43 -32.90 16.20
N VAL A 99 9.92 -33.97 15.61
CA VAL A 99 11.28 -34.44 15.83
C VAL A 99 12.05 -34.55 14.52
N GLY A 100 13.35 -34.25 14.55
CA GLY A 100 14.16 -34.38 13.34
C GLY A 100 15.42 -33.55 13.36
N SER A 101 15.95 -33.27 12.18
CA SER A 101 17.05 -32.31 12.00
C SER A 101 16.45 -30.94 11.68
N LEU A 102 16.36 -30.06 12.67
CA LEU A 102 15.69 -28.78 12.56
C LEU A 102 16.69 -27.63 12.72
N ARG A 103 17.24 -27.15 11.59
CA ARG A 103 18.10 -25.96 11.56
C ARG A 103 17.32 -24.67 11.42
N GLU A 104 16.22 -24.72 10.70
CA GLU A 104 15.34 -23.58 10.49
C GLU A 104 13.90 -24.02 10.74
N PHE A 105 13.16 -23.19 11.46
CA PHE A 105 11.76 -23.42 11.73
C PHE A 105 10.97 -22.13 11.51
N PHE A 106 10.04 -22.18 10.57
CA PHE A 106 9.21 -21.04 10.17
C PHE A 106 7.75 -21.39 10.38
N ILE A 107 7.13 -20.82 11.39
CA ILE A 107 5.70 -20.97 11.69
C ILE A 107 5.03 -19.59 11.86
N PRO A 108 5.16 -18.68 10.88
CA PRO A 108 4.46 -17.42 10.96
C PRO A 108 2.97 -17.66 10.76
N TYR A 109 2.15 -16.94 11.53
CA TYR A 109 0.72 -16.96 11.30
C TYR A 109 0.38 -16.50 9.87
N ARG A 110 -0.40 -17.31 9.19
CA ARG A 110 -0.96 -16.98 7.89
C ARG A 110 -2.47 -17.15 7.97
N ALA A 111 -3.20 -16.05 7.86
CA ALA A 111 -4.65 -16.10 7.68
C ALA A 111 -4.95 -16.72 6.29
N LYS A 112 -4.90 -18.05 6.19
CA LYS A 112 -5.24 -18.79 4.99
C LYS A 112 -6.34 -19.80 5.33
N GLY A 113 -7.55 -19.42 4.98
CA GLY A 113 -8.69 -20.33 5.06
C GLY A 113 -9.18 -20.55 6.49
N GLU A 114 -10.18 -21.35 6.56
CA GLU A 114 -10.82 -21.83 7.78
C GLU A 114 -9.89 -22.81 8.50
N ASN A 115 -9.92 -22.83 9.82
CA ASN A 115 -9.21 -23.80 10.67
C ASN A 115 -7.68 -23.75 10.70
N THR A 116 -7.05 -22.56 10.53
CA THR A 116 -5.62 -22.38 10.79
C THR A 116 -5.43 -21.70 12.15
N PRO A 117 -5.09 -22.42 13.21
CA PRO A 117 -4.88 -21.83 14.53
C PRO A 117 -3.58 -21.05 14.60
N LYS A 118 -3.54 -20.06 15.48
CA LYS A 118 -2.30 -19.41 15.90
C LYS A 118 -1.55 -20.28 16.90
N VAL A 119 -0.25 -20.00 17.06
CA VAL A 119 0.60 -20.64 18.05
C VAL A 119 0.56 -19.83 19.35
N ALA A 120 0.28 -20.49 20.46
CA ALA A 120 0.26 -19.88 21.79
C ALA A 120 1.61 -20.04 22.53
N ALA A 121 2.34 -21.13 22.31
CA ALA A 121 3.64 -21.34 22.90
C ALA A 121 4.54 -22.26 22.04
N LEU A 122 5.84 -22.10 22.19
CA LEU A 122 6.87 -22.95 21.63
C LEU A 122 7.80 -23.44 22.73
N ASP A 123 7.99 -24.76 22.82
CA ASP A 123 9.08 -25.36 23.60
C ASP A 123 10.22 -25.71 22.63
N LEU A 124 11.36 -25.08 22.81
CA LEU A 124 12.55 -25.18 21.97
C LEU A 124 13.76 -25.73 22.74
N GLN A 125 13.55 -26.24 23.96
CA GLN A 125 14.65 -26.67 24.86
C GLN A 125 15.47 -27.83 24.28
N GLU A 126 14.84 -28.65 23.44
CA GLU A 126 15.47 -29.77 22.77
C GLU A 126 15.86 -29.49 21.30
N ALA A 127 15.99 -28.21 20.91
CA ALA A 127 16.38 -27.80 19.56
C ALA A 127 17.64 -26.89 19.56
N PRO A 128 18.79 -27.30 20.15
CA PRO A 128 19.97 -26.44 20.33
C PRO A 128 20.66 -26.08 19.02
N ARG A 129 20.40 -26.78 17.92
CA ARG A 129 21.02 -26.55 16.60
C ARG A 129 20.23 -25.58 15.72
N LEU A 130 19.14 -25.04 16.23
CA LEU A 130 18.29 -24.10 15.52
C LEU A 130 19.09 -22.83 15.19
N LEU A 131 19.19 -22.50 13.88
CA LEU A 131 19.87 -21.32 13.35
C LEU A 131 18.88 -20.18 13.08
N THR A 132 17.67 -20.54 12.64
CA THR A 132 16.61 -19.60 12.29
C THR A 132 15.30 -20.00 12.91
N LEU A 133 14.70 -19.05 13.64
CA LEU A 133 13.34 -19.17 14.13
C LEU A 133 12.50 -18.03 13.57
N ASN A 134 11.38 -18.36 12.93
CA ASN A 134 10.34 -17.39 12.60
C ASN A 134 8.99 -17.86 13.16
N CYS A 135 8.50 -17.15 14.16
CA CYS A 135 7.21 -17.38 14.79
C CYS A 135 6.32 -16.13 14.80
N ALA A 136 6.55 -15.21 13.89
CA ALA A 136 5.85 -13.94 13.83
C ALA A 136 4.33 -14.06 13.65
N GLY A 137 3.57 -13.11 14.20
CA GLY A 137 2.13 -12.98 14.00
C GLY A 137 1.29 -14.02 14.75
N ASN A 138 1.79 -14.58 15.81
CA ASN A 138 1.11 -15.58 16.65
C ASN A 138 0.62 -14.97 17.98
N ASP A 139 0.22 -15.81 18.93
CA ASP A 139 -0.27 -15.41 20.25
C ASP A 139 0.72 -15.81 21.36
N ILE A 140 2.01 -15.90 21.04
CA ILE A 140 3.07 -16.30 21.97
C ILE A 140 3.27 -15.21 23.00
N THR A 141 3.10 -15.54 24.28
CA THR A 141 3.25 -14.62 25.40
C THR A 141 4.64 -14.63 26.04
N SER A 142 5.36 -15.75 25.88
CA SER A 142 6.74 -15.95 26.37
C SER A 142 7.52 -16.81 25.38
N LEU A 143 8.80 -16.47 25.18
CA LEU A 143 9.67 -17.21 24.25
C LEU A 143 11.02 -17.46 24.93
N ASP A 144 11.25 -18.70 25.36
CA ASP A 144 12.53 -19.13 25.92
C ASP A 144 13.43 -19.70 24.82
N VAL A 145 14.49 -18.96 24.51
CA VAL A 145 15.51 -19.32 23.52
C VAL A 145 16.88 -19.61 24.18
N SER A 146 16.92 -19.78 25.50
CA SER A 146 18.16 -19.93 26.28
C SER A 146 19.02 -21.14 25.89
N LYS A 147 18.42 -22.19 25.32
CA LYS A 147 19.11 -23.40 24.83
C LYS A 147 19.49 -23.33 23.34
N ASN A 148 18.96 -22.36 22.60
CA ASN A 148 19.15 -22.25 21.15
C ASN A 148 20.37 -21.36 20.82
N THR A 149 21.51 -21.65 21.42
CA THR A 149 22.73 -20.82 21.38
C THR A 149 23.34 -20.67 19.98
N SER A 150 22.89 -21.48 19.02
CA SER A 150 23.24 -21.41 17.61
C SER A 150 22.41 -20.40 16.83
N LEU A 151 21.33 -19.82 17.41
CA LEU A 151 20.45 -18.90 16.71
C LEU A 151 21.22 -17.71 16.13
N THR A 152 21.01 -17.51 14.83
CA THR A 152 21.57 -16.40 14.04
C THR A 152 20.47 -15.44 13.61
N TYR A 153 19.26 -15.95 13.37
CA TYR A 153 18.09 -15.19 12.92
C TYR A 153 16.88 -15.49 13.80
N LEU A 154 16.32 -14.47 14.42
CA LEU A 154 15.10 -14.55 15.24
C LEU A 154 14.07 -13.53 14.73
N PHE A 155 12.90 -14.03 14.30
CA PHE A 155 11.75 -13.24 13.87
C PHE A 155 10.56 -13.63 14.73
N CYS A 156 10.17 -12.75 15.66
CA CYS A 156 9.09 -12.99 16.60
C CYS A 156 8.05 -11.86 16.64
N ASP A 157 8.06 -10.99 15.65
CA ASP A 157 7.17 -9.84 15.51
C ASP A 157 5.69 -10.17 15.75
N ALA A 158 4.92 -9.17 16.17
CA ALA A 158 3.47 -9.28 16.32
C ALA A 158 3.04 -10.47 17.19
N ASN A 159 3.68 -10.63 18.33
CA ASN A 159 3.32 -11.54 19.42
C ASN A 159 3.16 -10.75 20.73
N PRO A 160 2.33 -11.17 21.67
CA PRO A 160 2.18 -10.46 22.95
C PRO A 160 3.32 -10.74 23.96
N ILE A 161 4.57 -10.85 23.50
CA ILE A 161 5.76 -11.11 24.33
C ILE A 161 6.12 -9.85 25.09
N ALA A 162 6.15 -9.93 26.44
CA ALA A 162 6.47 -8.79 27.29
C ALA A 162 7.96 -8.72 27.67
N GLU A 163 8.65 -9.85 27.70
CA GLU A 163 10.07 -9.98 28.04
C GLU A 163 10.76 -10.91 27.05
N LEU A 164 11.98 -10.57 26.66
CA LEU A 164 12.77 -11.36 25.73
C LEU A 164 14.23 -11.38 26.17
N ASP A 165 14.69 -12.52 26.73
CA ASP A 165 16.08 -12.73 27.12
C ASP A 165 16.89 -13.30 25.97
N LEU A 166 17.85 -12.51 25.47
CA LEU A 166 18.76 -12.85 24.39
C LEU A 166 20.21 -13.06 24.85
N SER A 167 20.45 -13.08 26.16
CA SER A 167 21.79 -13.13 26.77
C SER A 167 22.61 -14.39 26.36
N ARG A 168 21.93 -15.44 25.93
CA ARG A 168 22.55 -16.70 25.50
C ARG A 168 22.75 -16.82 23.97
N LEU A 169 22.51 -15.75 23.21
CA LEU A 169 22.54 -15.76 21.74
C LEU A 169 23.68 -14.92 21.15
N PRO A 170 24.96 -15.25 21.41
CA PRO A 170 26.12 -14.43 20.96
C PRO A 170 26.30 -14.42 19.42
N ASN A 171 25.60 -15.30 18.71
CA ASN A 171 25.68 -15.42 17.25
C ASN A 171 24.52 -14.73 16.54
N LEU A 172 23.61 -14.08 17.28
CA LEU A 172 22.48 -13.40 16.68
C LEU A 172 22.95 -12.23 15.77
N THR A 173 22.57 -12.28 14.50
CA THR A 173 22.88 -11.25 13.50
C THR A 173 21.65 -10.47 13.06
N SER A 174 20.46 -11.08 13.15
CA SER A 174 19.18 -10.44 12.80
C SER A 174 18.14 -10.72 13.87
N LEU A 175 17.56 -9.65 14.39
CA LEU A 175 16.44 -9.68 15.32
C LEU A 175 15.28 -8.87 14.74
N SER A 176 14.12 -9.50 14.58
CA SER A 176 12.85 -8.84 14.33
C SER A 176 11.91 -9.11 15.49
N ALA A 177 11.68 -8.07 16.29
CA ALA A 177 10.92 -8.09 17.54
C ALA A 177 9.98 -6.86 17.62
N SER A 178 9.41 -6.47 16.47
CA SER A 178 8.46 -5.36 16.39
C SER A 178 7.06 -5.82 16.83
N ASP A 179 6.24 -4.86 17.30
CA ASP A 179 4.85 -5.12 17.70
C ASP A 179 4.69 -6.22 18.76
N LEU A 180 5.65 -6.27 19.69
CA LEU A 180 5.58 -7.04 20.92
C LEU A 180 5.02 -6.15 22.04
N LYS A 181 5.22 -6.57 23.31
CA LYS A 181 4.89 -5.78 24.50
C LYS A 181 6.12 -5.46 25.32
N LEU A 182 7.29 -5.36 24.66
CA LEU A 182 8.56 -5.14 25.35
C LEU A 182 8.60 -3.77 26.01
N LYS A 183 8.99 -3.76 27.28
CA LYS A 183 9.32 -2.57 28.07
C LYS A 183 10.80 -2.24 28.01
N LYS A 184 11.63 -3.26 27.84
CA LYS A 184 13.10 -3.18 27.77
C LYS A 184 13.61 -4.21 26.77
N LEU A 185 14.78 -3.94 26.18
CA LEU A 185 15.51 -4.90 25.37
C LEU A 185 17.01 -4.70 25.59
N ASP A 186 17.69 -5.73 26.06
CA ASP A 186 19.14 -5.73 26.22
C ASP A 186 19.80 -6.55 25.11
N LEU A 187 20.69 -5.90 24.36
CA LEU A 187 21.48 -6.52 23.28
C LEU A 187 23.00 -6.53 23.60
N SER A 188 23.38 -6.30 24.84
CA SER A 188 24.80 -6.27 25.27
C SER A 188 25.54 -7.58 24.95
N ALA A 189 24.84 -8.72 25.00
CA ALA A 189 25.37 -10.03 24.67
C ALA A 189 25.31 -10.38 23.16
N ASN A 190 24.81 -9.49 22.30
CA ASN A 190 24.53 -9.76 20.89
C ASN A 190 25.30 -8.80 19.94
N PRO A 191 26.65 -8.73 20.02
CA PRO A 191 27.44 -7.71 19.32
C PRO A 191 27.46 -7.86 17.79
N LYS A 192 26.89 -8.95 17.24
CA LYS A 192 26.84 -9.23 15.80
C LYS A 192 25.54 -8.77 15.13
N VAL A 193 24.58 -8.21 15.89
CA VAL A 193 23.31 -7.76 15.33
C VAL A 193 23.54 -6.64 14.32
N ALA A 194 23.23 -6.95 13.08
CA ALA A 194 23.33 -6.05 11.93
C ALA A 194 21.95 -5.64 11.37
N ALA A 195 20.92 -6.43 11.66
CA ALA A 195 19.54 -6.09 11.34
C ALA A 195 18.70 -6.10 12.63
N LEU A 196 18.11 -4.95 12.97
CA LEU A 196 17.33 -4.75 14.17
C LEU A 196 15.95 -4.17 13.85
N GLY A 197 14.90 -4.90 14.17
CA GLY A 197 13.50 -4.45 14.13
C GLY A 197 12.91 -4.46 15.53
N ILE A 198 12.50 -3.28 16.01
CA ILE A 198 11.94 -3.10 17.35
C ILE A 198 10.72 -2.16 17.36
N GLY A 199 10.21 -1.79 16.20
CA GLY A 199 9.09 -0.86 16.05
C GLY A 199 7.83 -1.29 16.81
N GLY A 200 6.99 -0.32 17.17
CA GLY A 200 5.69 -0.59 17.79
C GLY A 200 5.71 -1.17 19.21
N ASN A 201 6.87 -1.24 19.87
CA ASN A 201 6.96 -1.67 21.26
C ASN A 201 6.66 -0.52 22.22
N PRO A 202 5.97 -0.78 23.35
CA PRO A 202 5.69 0.22 24.37
C PRO A 202 6.85 0.35 25.38
N PHE A 203 8.07 0.66 24.89
CA PHE A 203 9.25 0.81 25.75
C PHE A 203 9.02 1.84 26.86
N ASP A 204 9.69 1.63 27.98
CA ASP A 204 9.65 2.54 29.13
C ASP A 204 10.28 3.91 28.79
N GLN A 205 10.06 4.92 29.64
CA GLN A 205 10.52 6.29 29.38
C GLN A 205 12.06 6.45 29.35
N ASP A 206 12.78 5.50 29.91
CA ASP A 206 14.25 5.44 29.91
C ASP A 206 14.84 4.77 28.67
N PHE A 207 13.99 4.37 27.71
CA PHE A 207 14.43 3.78 26.45
C PHE A 207 15.34 4.74 25.68
N ASN A 208 16.52 4.24 25.34
CA ASN A 208 17.50 4.98 24.57
C ASN A 208 17.91 4.19 23.32
N LEU A 209 17.46 4.62 22.13
CA LEU A 209 17.82 4.01 20.86
C LEU A 209 19.34 3.97 20.63
N TYR A 210 20.06 4.99 21.12
CA TYR A 210 21.51 5.10 20.93
C TYR A 210 22.34 4.11 21.77
N ALA A 211 21.73 3.38 22.70
CA ALA A 211 22.37 2.25 23.35
C ALA A 211 22.81 1.17 22.32
N TYR A 212 22.17 1.13 21.16
CA TYR A 212 22.52 0.20 20.07
C TYR A 212 23.50 0.77 19.04
N SER A 213 24.08 1.95 19.28
CA SER A 213 24.99 2.61 18.32
C SER A 213 26.34 1.88 18.13
N SER A 214 26.72 1.02 19.09
CA SER A 214 27.92 0.16 18.97
C SER A 214 27.71 -1.06 18.07
N LEU A 215 26.46 -1.41 17.74
CA LEU A 215 26.13 -2.52 16.87
C LEU A 215 26.45 -2.19 15.39
N PRO A 216 26.86 -3.19 14.59
CA PRO A 216 27.17 -2.98 13.18
C PRO A 216 25.92 -2.87 12.31
N LEU A 217 24.96 -2.02 12.69
CA LEU A 217 23.64 -1.95 12.08
C LEU A 217 23.72 -1.52 10.61
N LEU A 218 23.19 -2.38 9.75
CA LEU A 218 22.88 -2.13 8.34
C LEU A 218 21.39 -1.86 8.14
N GLN A 219 20.55 -2.46 8.98
CA GLN A 219 19.11 -2.28 8.95
C GLN A 219 18.58 -1.92 10.34
N LEU A 220 17.79 -0.85 10.40
CA LEU A 220 17.11 -0.41 11.60
C LEU A 220 15.64 -0.11 11.31
N THR A 221 14.75 -0.83 12.00
CA THR A 221 13.31 -0.59 12.00
C THR A 221 12.89 -0.18 13.41
N CYS A 222 12.61 1.10 13.60
CA CYS A 222 12.24 1.72 14.87
C CYS A 222 11.04 2.65 14.73
N ASP A 223 10.07 2.22 13.90
CA ASP A 223 8.79 2.91 13.68
C ASP A 223 7.91 2.86 14.93
N ARG A 224 7.06 3.89 15.11
CA ARG A 224 6.04 3.94 16.18
C ARG A 224 6.57 3.74 17.61
N LEU A 225 7.76 4.25 17.90
CA LEU A 225 8.37 4.26 19.24
C LEU A 225 8.17 5.59 19.99
N GLY A 226 7.54 6.58 19.33
CA GLY A 226 7.35 7.90 19.91
C GLY A 226 8.62 8.76 19.94
N LEU A 227 9.63 8.42 19.11
CA LEU A 227 10.90 9.15 19.02
C LEU A 227 10.66 10.60 18.59
N GLU A 228 11.29 11.56 19.28
CA GLU A 228 11.21 12.99 18.97
C GLU A 228 12.42 13.49 18.17
N GLU A 229 13.53 12.76 18.18
CA GLU A 229 14.77 13.08 17.48
C GLU A 229 15.46 11.82 16.92
N PHE A 230 16.29 11.98 15.90
CA PHE A 230 17.13 10.94 15.35
C PHE A 230 18.47 11.52 14.88
N ASP A 231 19.57 11.04 15.49
CA ASP A 231 20.92 11.38 15.09
C ASP A 231 21.51 10.28 14.20
N CYS A 232 21.52 10.51 12.89
CA CYS A 232 22.02 9.56 11.90
C CYS A 232 23.53 9.26 12.05
N SER A 233 24.31 10.16 12.70
CA SER A 233 25.75 9.96 12.93
C SER A 233 26.06 8.76 13.81
N LYS A 234 25.09 8.34 14.63
CA LYS A 234 25.20 7.16 15.50
C LYS A 234 25.10 5.83 14.73
N PHE A 235 24.60 5.87 13.50
CA PHE A 235 24.36 4.67 12.68
C PHE A 235 24.88 4.83 11.23
N PRO A 236 26.19 5.11 11.04
CA PRO A 236 26.72 5.56 9.74
C PRO A 236 26.72 4.49 8.64
N LYS A 237 26.47 3.21 8.99
CA LYS A 237 26.50 2.09 8.05
C LYS A 237 25.12 1.69 7.53
N LEU A 238 24.05 2.39 7.91
CA LEU A 238 22.69 2.02 7.54
C LEU A 238 22.50 1.97 6.03
N GLU A 239 21.94 0.86 5.59
CA GLU A 239 21.42 0.63 4.24
C GLU A 239 19.89 0.74 4.21
N MET A 240 19.23 0.43 5.33
CA MET A 240 17.78 0.51 5.48
C MET A 240 17.42 1.19 6.80
N LEU A 241 16.58 2.24 6.72
CA LEU A 241 16.06 2.96 7.87
C LEU A 241 14.53 3.10 7.76
N TYR A 242 13.80 2.47 8.68
CA TYR A 242 12.37 2.59 8.83
C TYR A 242 12.04 3.23 10.18
N ILE A 243 11.66 4.51 10.16
CA ILE A 243 11.45 5.35 11.35
C ILE A 243 10.13 6.13 11.27
N HIS A 244 9.20 5.66 10.43
CA HIS A 244 7.88 6.28 10.25
C HIS A 244 7.00 6.18 11.51
N GLY A 245 5.97 7.02 11.59
CA GLY A 245 5.00 6.96 12.68
C GLY A 245 5.56 7.37 14.04
N ASN A 246 6.62 8.17 14.07
CA ASN A 246 7.20 8.72 15.28
C ASN A 246 6.76 10.18 15.51
N LYS A 247 7.44 10.90 16.40
CA LYS A 247 7.18 12.31 16.71
C LYS A 247 8.32 13.23 16.28
N LEU A 248 9.07 12.82 15.25
CA LEU A 248 10.23 13.55 14.77
C LEU A 248 9.81 14.91 14.21
N LYS A 249 10.42 15.99 14.73
CA LYS A 249 10.20 17.36 14.26
C LYS A 249 11.22 17.77 13.19
N SER A 250 12.35 17.07 13.16
CA SER A 250 13.44 17.22 12.17
C SER A 250 14.12 15.88 11.96
N MET A 251 14.61 15.63 10.74
CA MET A 251 15.51 14.52 10.43
C MET A 251 16.98 14.94 10.33
N GLY A 252 17.25 16.23 10.39
CA GLY A 252 18.59 16.75 10.17
C GLY A 252 19.09 16.49 8.75
N ASP A 253 20.41 16.34 8.61
CA ASP A 253 21.07 16.05 7.33
C ASP A 253 21.38 14.54 7.24
N LEU A 254 20.71 13.84 6.33
CA LEU A 254 20.89 12.40 6.08
C LEU A 254 21.92 12.08 4.99
N ARG A 255 22.52 13.08 4.32
CA ARG A 255 23.54 12.86 3.28
C ARG A 255 24.78 12.08 3.75
N PRO A 256 25.17 12.10 5.06
CA PRO A 256 26.23 11.24 5.56
C PRO A 256 25.94 9.73 5.47
N LEU A 257 24.66 9.31 5.40
CA LEU A 257 24.27 7.90 5.23
C LEU A 257 24.45 7.45 3.77
N ARG A 258 25.70 7.46 3.30
CA ARG A 258 26.06 7.18 1.88
C ARG A 258 25.67 5.78 1.39
N SER A 259 25.46 4.84 2.30
CA SER A 259 25.05 3.46 1.98
C SER A 259 23.54 3.27 1.96
N LEU A 260 22.74 4.31 2.30
CA LEU A 260 21.29 4.18 2.44
C LEU A 260 20.62 3.88 1.10
N LEU A 261 19.90 2.77 1.06
CA LEU A 261 19.14 2.28 -0.09
C LEU A 261 17.63 2.46 0.11
N HIS A 262 17.16 2.32 1.35
CA HIS A 262 15.74 2.35 1.66
C HIS A 262 15.48 3.26 2.87
N LEU A 263 14.59 4.23 2.70
CA LEU A 263 14.22 5.19 3.73
C LEU A 263 12.70 5.27 3.88
N SER A 264 12.21 5.09 5.11
CA SER A 264 10.81 5.34 5.47
C SER A 264 10.74 6.29 6.65
N ILE A 265 10.24 7.50 6.40
CA ILE A 265 10.11 8.60 7.37
C ILE A 265 8.68 9.13 7.48
N GLY A 266 7.73 8.52 6.78
CA GLY A 266 6.34 8.95 6.73
C GLY A 266 5.68 9.06 8.12
N ASP A 267 4.53 9.74 8.19
CA ASP A 267 3.76 9.94 9.43
C ASP A 267 4.62 10.47 10.59
N ASN A 268 5.51 11.44 10.31
CA ASN A 268 6.23 12.22 11.29
C ASN A 268 5.88 13.71 11.14
N PRO A 269 5.80 14.49 12.23
CA PRO A 269 5.50 15.93 12.18
C PRO A 269 6.73 16.77 11.77
N LEU A 270 7.43 16.36 10.69
CA LEU A 270 8.62 17.06 10.21
C LEU A 270 8.27 18.48 9.76
N ARG A 271 8.99 19.48 10.26
CA ARG A 271 8.79 20.90 9.92
C ARG A 271 9.79 21.40 8.88
N ASP A 272 10.89 20.67 8.72
CA ASP A 272 12.06 21.04 7.91
C ASP A 272 12.42 19.96 6.90
N PHE A 273 11.40 19.19 6.41
CA PHE A 273 11.65 18.21 5.37
C PHE A 273 12.20 18.92 4.12
N ASP A 274 13.36 18.44 3.70
CA ASP A 274 14.08 18.95 2.54
C ASP A 274 14.72 17.74 1.85
N GLU A 275 14.23 17.41 0.66
CA GLU A 275 14.74 16.28 -0.12
C GLU A 275 16.23 16.43 -0.47
N ASN A 276 16.77 17.65 -0.51
CA ASN A 276 18.19 17.90 -0.76
C ASN A 276 19.11 17.46 0.40
N LYS A 277 18.54 17.22 1.58
CA LYS A 277 19.23 16.63 2.74
C LYS A 277 19.23 15.10 2.73
N LEU A 278 18.63 14.46 1.73
CA LEU A 278 18.63 13.00 1.58
C LEU A 278 19.84 12.54 0.76
N PRO A 279 20.30 11.27 0.93
CA PRO A 279 21.43 10.72 0.18
C PRO A 279 21.00 10.32 -1.25
N HIS A 280 21.15 11.22 -2.21
CA HIS A 280 20.69 11.05 -3.60
C HIS A 280 21.35 9.87 -4.33
N GLY A 281 22.62 9.59 -4.05
CA GLY A 281 23.48 8.78 -4.93
C GLY A 281 23.16 7.28 -4.96
N ARG A 282 22.36 6.74 -4.03
CA ARG A 282 22.08 5.29 -3.97
C ARG A 282 20.66 4.96 -3.55
N LEU A 283 19.85 5.94 -3.13
CA LEU A 283 18.52 5.69 -2.60
C LEU A 283 17.64 5.04 -3.67
N ARG A 284 17.07 3.88 -3.34
CA ARG A 284 16.18 3.08 -4.19
C ARG A 284 14.73 3.20 -3.81
N SER A 285 14.44 3.39 -2.52
CA SER A 285 13.06 3.52 -2.07
C SER A 285 12.93 4.66 -1.07
N LEU A 286 11.95 5.53 -1.30
CA LEU A 286 11.59 6.62 -0.41
C LEU A 286 10.10 6.52 -0.04
N TYR A 287 9.82 6.45 1.26
CA TYR A 287 8.47 6.45 1.81
C TYR A 287 8.35 7.69 2.72
N CYS A 288 7.75 8.75 2.17
CA CYS A 288 7.56 10.07 2.81
C CYS A 288 6.08 10.46 2.87
N PHE A 289 5.20 9.45 3.04
CA PHE A 289 3.76 9.65 3.17
C PHE A 289 3.42 10.39 4.49
N GLY A 290 2.33 11.17 4.48
CA GLY A 290 1.79 11.77 5.70
C GLY A 290 2.68 12.81 6.38
N LEU A 291 3.59 13.46 5.66
CA LEU A 291 4.46 14.52 6.19
C LEU A 291 3.83 15.92 6.11
N GLY A 292 2.72 16.08 5.37
CA GLY A 292 2.08 17.37 5.14
C GLY A 292 2.83 18.29 4.17
N ILE A 293 3.75 17.78 3.35
CA ILE A 293 4.53 18.56 2.38
C ILE A 293 3.68 18.96 1.17
N SER A 294 3.95 20.15 0.61
CA SER A 294 3.22 20.73 -0.53
C SER A 294 3.92 20.58 -1.87
N SER A 295 5.22 20.27 -1.86
CA SER A 295 6.02 20.01 -3.07
C SER A 295 7.04 18.92 -2.80
N LEU A 296 7.45 18.21 -3.86
CA LEU A 296 8.49 17.19 -3.81
C LEU A 296 9.20 17.13 -5.16
N ASP A 297 10.51 17.38 -5.17
CA ASP A 297 11.35 17.24 -6.35
C ASP A 297 12.35 16.09 -6.19
N LEU A 298 12.13 15.03 -6.93
CA LEU A 298 12.99 13.84 -6.95
C LEU A 298 13.89 13.76 -8.19
N SER A 299 14.00 14.84 -8.98
CA SER A 299 14.80 14.86 -10.21
C SER A 299 16.29 14.53 -10.02
N GLY A 300 16.81 14.67 -8.79
CA GLY A 300 18.16 14.28 -8.39
C GLY A 300 18.36 12.80 -8.04
N PHE A 301 17.28 11.99 -7.97
CA PHE A 301 17.32 10.62 -7.45
C PHE A 301 17.33 9.58 -8.57
N THR A 302 18.42 9.49 -9.31
CA THR A 302 18.51 8.65 -10.53
C THR A 302 18.38 7.14 -10.29
N TYR A 303 18.62 6.65 -9.07
CA TYR A 303 18.52 5.23 -8.73
C TYR A 303 17.20 4.83 -8.07
N ILE A 304 16.29 5.80 -7.86
CA ILE A 304 15.05 5.53 -7.16
C ILE A 304 14.12 4.65 -8.02
N ASN A 305 13.60 3.58 -7.41
CA ASN A 305 12.68 2.67 -8.10
C ASN A 305 11.30 2.60 -7.44
N LYS A 306 11.19 3.04 -6.19
CA LYS A 306 9.91 3.08 -5.47
C LYS A 306 9.76 4.37 -4.69
N VAL A 307 8.62 5.03 -4.86
CA VAL A 307 8.24 6.23 -4.11
C VAL A 307 6.83 6.07 -3.56
N ASP A 308 6.67 6.36 -2.28
CA ASP A 308 5.36 6.56 -1.66
C ASP A 308 5.36 7.94 -0.98
N CYS A 309 4.73 8.90 -1.63
CA CYS A 309 4.49 10.26 -1.13
C CYS A 309 2.99 10.53 -0.95
N SER A 310 2.21 9.47 -0.74
CA SER A 310 0.77 9.57 -0.53
C SER A 310 0.41 10.32 0.76
N ASN A 311 -0.85 10.77 0.86
CA ASN A 311 -1.38 11.41 2.06
C ASN A 311 -0.57 12.65 2.50
N ASN A 312 -0.21 13.49 1.52
CA ASN A 312 0.42 14.79 1.71
C ASN A 312 -0.49 15.91 1.18
N GLN A 313 0.06 17.11 0.97
CA GLN A 313 -0.62 18.27 0.39
C GLN A 313 0.02 18.68 -0.94
N LEU A 314 0.62 17.71 -1.67
CA LEU A 314 1.39 18.00 -2.88
C LEU A 314 0.51 18.63 -3.95
N THR A 315 0.92 19.81 -4.38
CA THR A 315 0.44 20.46 -5.61
C THR A 315 1.44 20.28 -6.76
N HIS A 316 2.72 19.97 -6.43
CA HIS A 316 3.80 19.74 -7.38
C HIS A 316 4.58 18.49 -7.01
N LEU A 317 4.78 17.62 -8.00
CA LEU A 317 5.60 16.41 -7.89
C LEU A 317 6.48 16.29 -9.13
N SER A 318 7.80 16.36 -8.97
CA SER A 318 8.76 16.19 -10.05
C SER A 318 9.46 14.83 -9.93
N VAL A 319 9.27 13.97 -10.92
CA VAL A 319 9.86 12.62 -11.03
C VAL A 319 10.48 12.36 -12.41
N ASN A 320 10.56 13.37 -13.26
CA ASN A 320 10.86 13.26 -14.68
C ASN A 320 12.27 12.71 -15.03
N ARG A 321 13.22 12.68 -14.07
CA ARG A 321 14.55 12.10 -14.22
C ARG A 321 14.74 10.78 -13.45
N CYS A 322 13.68 10.23 -12.88
CA CYS A 322 13.71 8.99 -12.13
C CYS A 322 13.54 7.78 -13.07
N GLU A 323 14.46 7.60 -14.03
CA GLU A 323 14.33 6.60 -15.11
C GLU A 323 14.15 5.15 -14.61
N ASN A 324 14.58 4.85 -13.38
CA ASN A 324 14.42 3.55 -12.75
C ASN A 324 13.12 3.40 -11.93
N LEU A 325 12.25 4.43 -11.91
CA LEU A 325 11.04 4.41 -11.11
C LEU A 325 10.02 3.42 -11.68
N GLU A 326 9.72 2.38 -10.91
CA GLU A 326 8.75 1.34 -11.25
C GLU A 326 7.44 1.48 -10.48
N VAL A 327 7.49 1.99 -9.25
CA VAL A 327 6.33 2.10 -8.36
C VAL A 327 6.22 3.54 -7.84
N LEU A 328 5.11 4.19 -8.19
CA LEU A 328 4.78 5.53 -7.69
C LEU A 328 3.43 5.49 -6.96
N ARG A 329 3.43 5.91 -5.70
CA ARG A 329 2.23 6.14 -4.90
C ARG A 329 2.20 7.59 -4.48
N CYS A 330 1.29 8.34 -5.08
CA CYS A 330 1.07 9.77 -4.82
C CYS A 330 -0.43 10.07 -4.57
N GLY A 331 -1.19 9.05 -4.18
CA GLY A 331 -2.61 9.20 -3.85
C GLY A 331 -2.85 10.12 -2.66
N ARG A 332 -4.06 10.72 -2.56
CA ARG A 332 -4.44 11.63 -1.47
C ARG A 332 -3.52 12.83 -1.36
N ASN A 333 -3.42 13.58 -2.45
CA ASN A 333 -2.72 14.84 -2.57
C ASN A 333 -3.62 15.88 -3.26
N ALA A 334 -3.06 17.00 -3.69
CA ALA A 334 -3.75 18.08 -4.41
C ALA A 334 -3.21 18.26 -5.85
N LEU A 335 -2.66 17.20 -6.45
CA LEU A 335 -2.10 17.24 -7.80
C LEU A 335 -3.21 17.47 -8.84
N THR A 336 -2.97 18.38 -9.80
CA THR A 336 -3.92 18.71 -10.88
C THR A 336 -3.57 18.03 -12.20
N GLU A 337 -2.31 17.69 -12.40
CA GLU A 337 -1.80 16.97 -13.56
C GLU A 337 -0.63 16.07 -13.14
N LEU A 338 -0.33 15.05 -13.94
CA LEU A 338 0.76 14.12 -13.70
C LEU A 338 1.36 13.68 -15.03
N ASP A 339 2.56 14.21 -15.34
CA ASP A 339 3.32 13.83 -16.54
C ASP A 339 4.37 12.75 -16.18
N LEU A 340 4.14 11.55 -16.69
CA LEU A 340 4.97 10.36 -16.50
C LEU A 340 5.47 9.79 -17.84
N THR A 341 5.48 10.63 -18.89
CA THR A 341 5.83 10.20 -20.25
C THR A 341 7.27 9.74 -20.40
N SER A 342 8.18 10.18 -19.50
CA SER A 342 9.58 9.75 -19.46
C SER A 342 9.81 8.46 -18.66
N LEU A 343 8.80 7.88 -18.00
CA LEU A 343 8.95 6.79 -17.03
C LEU A 343 8.32 5.48 -17.51
N TRP A 344 8.87 4.36 -17.03
CA TRP A 344 8.40 3.01 -17.35
C TRP A 344 7.76 2.33 -16.14
N LEU A 345 6.71 2.95 -15.62
CA LEU A 345 6.05 2.50 -14.43
C LEU A 345 5.37 1.13 -14.60
N LYS A 346 5.44 0.33 -13.53
CA LYS A 346 4.67 -0.92 -13.33
C LYS A 346 3.45 -0.71 -12.44
N GLU A 347 3.57 0.16 -11.43
CA GLU A 347 2.49 0.46 -10.50
C GLU A 347 2.35 1.98 -10.31
N LEU A 348 1.14 2.50 -10.51
CA LEU A 348 0.76 3.87 -10.21
C LEU A 348 -0.48 3.88 -9.32
N GLN A 349 -0.37 4.53 -8.16
CA GLN A 349 -1.49 4.86 -7.29
C GLN A 349 -1.54 6.38 -7.13
N CYS A 350 -2.48 7.00 -7.82
CA CYS A 350 -2.69 8.46 -7.82
C CYS A 350 -4.15 8.83 -7.49
N ASP A 351 -4.85 7.92 -6.81
CA ASP A 351 -6.21 8.12 -6.37
C ASP A 351 -6.36 9.34 -5.44
N ARG A 352 -7.56 9.94 -5.43
CA ARG A 352 -7.89 11.08 -4.54
C ARG A 352 -6.91 12.24 -4.68
N ASN A 353 -6.84 12.76 -5.90
CA ASN A 353 -6.20 14.02 -6.27
C ASN A 353 -7.21 14.92 -6.98
N GLN A 354 -6.73 15.89 -7.73
CA GLN A 354 -7.53 16.76 -8.58
C GLN A 354 -7.11 16.61 -10.05
N LEU A 355 -6.60 15.44 -10.43
CA LEU A 355 -6.00 15.19 -11.73
C LEU A 355 -7.02 15.34 -12.84
N SER A 356 -6.77 16.26 -13.77
CA SER A 356 -7.48 16.40 -15.04
C SER A 356 -6.80 15.62 -16.16
N ALA A 357 -5.52 15.24 -16.00
CA ALA A 357 -4.76 14.43 -16.94
C ALA A 357 -3.72 13.55 -16.24
N ILE A 358 -3.53 12.34 -16.77
CA ILE A 358 -2.45 11.42 -16.42
C ILE A 358 -1.78 11.02 -17.74
N LEU A 359 -0.54 11.47 -17.95
CA LEU A 359 0.20 11.21 -19.17
C LEU A 359 1.19 10.08 -18.92
N LEU A 360 0.96 8.92 -19.54
CA LEU A 360 1.84 7.75 -19.44
C LEU A 360 2.75 7.63 -20.66
N SER A 361 3.92 7.03 -20.45
CA SER A 361 4.84 6.64 -21.52
C SER A 361 4.21 5.60 -22.45
N ASP A 362 4.54 5.66 -23.74
CA ASP A 362 4.20 4.61 -24.70
C ASP A 362 4.85 3.25 -24.40
N ARG A 363 5.88 3.26 -23.57
CA ARG A 363 6.65 2.07 -23.16
C ARG A 363 6.33 1.61 -21.75
N ALA A 364 5.32 2.19 -21.09
CA ALA A 364 4.94 1.78 -19.74
C ALA A 364 4.50 0.31 -19.74
N ASN A 365 5.08 -0.49 -18.83
CA ASN A 365 4.67 -1.88 -18.59
C ASN A 365 3.75 -1.93 -17.36
N MET A 366 2.63 -1.21 -17.47
CA MET A 366 1.71 -1.01 -16.35
C MET A 366 1.04 -2.33 -15.94
N GLN A 367 1.15 -2.68 -14.66
CA GLN A 367 0.51 -3.84 -14.04
C GLN A 367 -0.62 -3.44 -13.10
N LYS A 368 -0.49 -2.25 -12.47
CA LYS A 368 -1.50 -1.74 -11.55
C LYS A 368 -1.65 -0.24 -11.69
N LEU A 369 -2.87 0.20 -11.95
CA LEU A 369 -3.23 1.61 -11.96
C LEU A 369 -4.46 1.86 -11.08
N SER A 370 -4.35 2.75 -10.11
CA SER A 370 -5.45 3.27 -9.32
C SER A 370 -5.51 4.79 -9.45
N CYS A 371 -6.60 5.30 -10.02
CA CYS A 371 -6.78 6.73 -10.27
C CYS A 371 -8.18 7.26 -9.92
N TYR A 372 -8.98 6.53 -9.15
CA TYR A 372 -10.30 6.96 -8.71
C TYR A 372 -10.25 8.26 -7.87
N GLY A 373 -11.36 8.97 -7.74
CA GLY A 373 -11.42 10.21 -6.97
C GLY A 373 -10.59 11.34 -7.59
N ASN A 374 -10.65 11.48 -8.93
CA ASN A 374 -10.00 12.53 -9.70
C ASN A 374 -11.01 13.27 -10.60
N ARG A 375 -10.54 13.99 -11.61
CA ARG A 375 -11.35 14.83 -12.53
C ARG A 375 -11.06 14.50 -14.00
N LEU A 376 -10.83 13.22 -14.33
CA LEU A 376 -10.54 12.78 -15.69
C LEU A 376 -11.81 12.84 -16.54
N SER A 377 -11.81 13.70 -17.56
CA SER A 377 -12.88 13.74 -18.57
C SER A 377 -12.91 12.45 -19.40
N LEU A 378 -13.99 12.23 -20.15
CA LEU A 378 -14.11 11.09 -21.04
C LEU A 378 -12.91 11.01 -22.00
N GLU A 379 -12.58 12.12 -22.68
CA GLU A 379 -11.45 12.19 -23.61
C GLU A 379 -10.12 11.80 -22.95
N ARG A 380 -9.86 12.28 -21.72
CA ARG A 380 -8.63 11.96 -20.98
C ARG A 380 -8.61 10.52 -20.49
N MET A 381 -9.75 9.98 -20.14
CA MET A 381 -9.87 8.56 -19.78
C MET A 381 -9.67 7.67 -21.02
N GLU A 382 -10.17 8.05 -22.18
CA GLU A 382 -9.94 7.35 -23.46
C GLU A 382 -8.43 7.32 -23.79
N GLN A 383 -7.75 8.46 -23.71
CA GLN A 383 -6.30 8.54 -23.92
C GLN A 383 -5.54 7.65 -22.95
N LEU A 384 -5.90 7.65 -21.66
CA LEU A 384 -5.30 6.80 -20.64
C LEU A 384 -5.51 5.31 -20.96
N VAL A 385 -6.76 4.92 -21.28
CA VAL A 385 -7.11 3.54 -21.65
C VAL A 385 -6.35 3.07 -22.89
N GLU A 386 -6.17 3.92 -23.91
CA GLU A 386 -5.38 3.59 -25.08
C GLU A 386 -3.93 3.23 -24.72
N ARG A 387 -3.32 3.91 -23.76
CA ARG A 387 -1.99 3.58 -23.26
C ARG A 387 -1.97 2.24 -22.52
N LEU A 388 -2.97 1.97 -21.69
CA LEU A 388 -3.08 0.70 -20.96
C LEU A 388 -3.25 -0.50 -21.91
N VAL A 389 -4.05 -0.34 -22.96
CA VAL A 389 -4.30 -1.40 -23.96
C VAL A 389 -3.06 -1.70 -24.80
N LYS A 390 -2.25 -0.67 -25.12
CA LYS A 390 -1.00 -0.83 -25.89
C LYS A 390 0.13 -1.45 -25.06
N SER A 391 0.08 -1.37 -23.72
CA SER A 391 1.09 -1.98 -22.87
C SER A 391 1.01 -3.50 -22.96
N SER A 392 2.04 -4.15 -23.51
CA SER A 392 2.13 -5.61 -23.61
C SER A 392 2.52 -6.22 -22.27
N PRO A 393 1.77 -7.20 -21.75
CA PRO A 393 2.13 -7.85 -20.52
C PRO A 393 2.81 -9.18 -20.77
N GLU A 394 3.89 -9.43 -20.09
CA GLU A 394 4.43 -10.79 -20.07
C GLU A 394 3.94 -11.65 -18.91
N GLN A 395 3.42 -11.15 -17.82
CA GLN A 395 2.90 -11.98 -16.70
C GLN A 395 2.16 -11.16 -15.64
N SER A 396 1.11 -11.73 -15.05
CA SER A 396 0.34 -11.39 -13.85
C SER A 396 -1.01 -10.70 -14.10
N PRO A 397 -1.99 -10.90 -13.21
CA PRO A 397 -3.25 -10.17 -13.31
C PRO A 397 -2.96 -8.68 -13.22
N ARG A 398 -3.42 -7.94 -14.23
CA ARG A 398 -3.34 -6.48 -14.28
C ARG A 398 -4.60 -5.90 -13.69
N VAL A 399 -4.46 -4.88 -12.85
CA VAL A 399 -5.60 -4.29 -12.15
C VAL A 399 -5.70 -2.79 -12.46
N PHE A 400 -6.86 -2.39 -12.97
CA PHE A 400 -7.23 -1.00 -13.20
C PHE A 400 -8.38 -0.60 -12.29
N THR A 401 -8.22 0.45 -11.50
CA THR A 401 -9.21 0.96 -10.56
C THR A 401 -9.49 2.44 -10.88
N PRO A 402 -10.37 2.71 -11.87
CA PRO A 402 -10.66 4.07 -12.33
C PRO A 402 -11.68 4.83 -11.49
N PHE A 403 -12.47 4.15 -10.67
CA PHE A 403 -13.68 4.70 -10.09
C PHE A 403 -13.93 4.25 -8.65
N THR A 404 -14.71 5.04 -7.89
CA THR A 404 -15.20 4.67 -6.56
C THR A 404 -16.66 5.06 -6.39
N THR A 405 -17.41 4.24 -5.65
CA THR A 405 -18.80 4.52 -5.24
C THR A 405 -18.87 5.03 -3.81
N ARG A 406 -17.75 5.28 -3.16
CA ARG A 406 -17.69 5.76 -1.78
C ARG A 406 -18.14 7.21 -1.70
N ALA A 407 -19.23 7.46 -0.96
CA ALA A 407 -19.83 8.79 -0.84
C ALA A 407 -18.89 9.88 -0.28
N GLU A 408 -17.95 9.48 0.58
CA GLU A 408 -16.98 10.39 1.18
C GLU A 408 -15.76 10.73 0.27
N VAL A 409 -15.72 10.16 -0.94
CA VAL A 409 -14.66 10.42 -1.92
C VAL A 409 -15.30 11.15 -3.10
N PRO A 410 -14.95 12.42 -3.34
CA PRO A 410 -15.38 13.10 -4.56
C PRO A 410 -14.89 12.32 -5.79
N GLU A 411 -15.83 11.88 -6.63
CA GLU A 411 -15.55 11.17 -7.86
C GLU A 411 -16.08 11.96 -9.04
N SER A 412 -15.20 12.30 -9.98
CA SER A 412 -15.56 13.01 -11.20
C SER A 412 -14.94 12.38 -12.45
N ASN A 413 -14.32 11.21 -12.30
CA ASN A 413 -13.81 10.46 -13.45
C ASN A 413 -14.98 9.92 -14.28
N ILE A 414 -14.84 9.99 -15.59
CA ILE A 414 -15.80 9.42 -16.55
C ILE A 414 -15.17 8.17 -17.18
N CYS A 415 -15.67 7.00 -16.81
CA CYS A 415 -15.20 5.71 -17.34
C CYS A 415 -16.40 4.82 -17.74
N PRO A 416 -17.00 5.04 -18.93
CA PRO A 416 -18.17 4.30 -19.37
C PRO A 416 -17.85 2.84 -19.64
N LYS A 417 -18.91 2.02 -19.73
CA LYS A 417 -18.82 0.57 -19.97
C LYS A 417 -17.99 0.24 -21.22
N SER A 418 -18.10 1.01 -22.27
CA SER A 418 -17.31 0.80 -23.52
C SER A 418 -15.81 0.82 -23.28
N LEU A 419 -15.31 1.70 -22.40
CA LEU A 419 -13.89 1.76 -22.03
C LEU A 419 -13.53 0.59 -21.10
N VAL A 420 -14.39 0.23 -20.17
CA VAL A 420 -14.19 -0.93 -19.29
C VAL A 420 -14.04 -2.20 -20.13
N ASP A 421 -14.94 -2.44 -21.10
CA ASP A 421 -14.90 -3.60 -21.98
C ASP A 421 -13.64 -3.62 -22.85
N LYS A 422 -13.20 -2.45 -23.35
CA LYS A 422 -11.94 -2.30 -24.11
C LYS A 422 -10.71 -2.72 -23.27
N VAL A 423 -10.65 -2.31 -22.00
CA VAL A 423 -9.54 -2.64 -21.09
C VAL A 423 -9.58 -4.11 -20.68
N ARG A 424 -10.78 -4.67 -20.43
CA ARG A 424 -10.96 -6.10 -20.13
C ARG A 424 -10.53 -6.99 -21.31
N THR A 425 -10.88 -6.62 -22.54
CA THR A 425 -10.45 -7.33 -23.75
C THR A 425 -8.93 -7.36 -23.87
N ALA A 426 -8.23 -6.36 -23.36
CA ALA A 426 -6.78 -6.34 -23.30
C ALA A 426 -6.19 -7.09 -22.07
N GLY A 427 -7.02 -7.85 -21.32
CA GLY A 427 -6.59 -8.73 -20.24
C GLY A 427 -6.40 -8.05 -18.87
N TRP A 428 -7.11 -6.94 -18.61
CA TRP A 428 -7.11 -6.27 -17.31
C TRP A 428 -8.32 -6.67 -16.47
N GLU A 429 -8.12 -6.79 -15.17
CA GLU A 429 -9.21 -6.74 -14.19
C GLU A 429 -9.56 -5.27 -13.94
N VAL A 430 -10.82 -4.90 -14.12
CA VAL A 430 -11.29 -3.54 -13.83
C VAL A 430 -12.12 -3.55 -12.56
N ARG A 431 -11.69 -2.78 -11.57
CA ARG A 431 -12.24 -2.78 -10.21
C ARG A 431 -12.81 -1.42 -9.82
N VAL A 432 -13.84 -1.43 -8.97
CA VAL A 432 -14.38 -0.24 -8.29
C VAL A 432 -14.12 -0.35 -6.78
N VAL A 433 -13.77 0.75 -6.13
CA VAL A 433 -13.63 0.80 -4.67
C VAL A 433 -15.01 1.10 -4.07
N THR A 434 -15.55 0.15 -3.31
CA THR A 434 -16.88 0.25 -2.68
C THR A 434 -16.83 0.56 -1.19
N GLY A 435 -15.69 0.31 -0.53
CA GLY A 435 -15.56 0.49 0.91
C GLY A 435 -14.15 0.34 1.42
N VAL A 436 -14.05 0.20 2.74
CA VAL A 436 -12.84 -0.24 3.45
C VAL A 436 -13.23 -1.25 4.52
N ASP A 437 -12.38 -2.26 4.69
CA ASP A 437 -12.58 -3.25 5.77
C ASP A 437 -12.20 -2.68 7.16
N ALA A 438 -12.39 -3.50 8.19
CA ALA A 438 -12.07 -3.12 9.57
C ALA A 438 -10.59 -2.78 9.78
N GLN A 439 -9.70 -3.23 8.89
CA GLN A 439 -8.27 -2.92 8.88
C GLN A 439 -7.95 -1.69 8.00
N GLY A 440 -8.96 -1.04 7.41
CA GLY A 440 -8.80 0.12 6.54
C GLY A 440 -8.28 -0.21 5.14
N ARG A 441 -8.31 -1.49 4.71
CA ARG A 441 -7.96 -1.89 3.34
C ARG A 441 -9.15 -1.63 2.43
N GLU A 442 -8.89 -1.24 1.19
CA GLU A 442 -9.94 -1.01 0.21
C GLU A 442 -10.64 -2.32 -0.16
N ILE A 443 -11.97 -2.28 -0.07
CA ILE A 443 -12.84 -3.33 -0.61
C ILE A 443 -13.07 -2.95 -2.07
N THR A 444 -12.80 -3.90 -2.97
CA THR A 444 -12.99 -3.69 -4.41
C THR A 444 -13.88 -4.77 -4.98
N GLU A 445 -14.73 -4.36 -5.94
CA GLU A 445 -15.64 -5.22 -6.69
C GLU A 445 -15.37 -5.08 -8.18
N ASP A 446 -15.96 -5.94 -8.99
CA ASP A 446 -15.90 -5.81 -10.45
C ASP A 446 -16.62 -4.53 -10.88
N PHE A 447 -16.00 -3.76 -11.77
CA PHE A 447 -16.53 -2.50 -12.26
C PHE A 447 -17.13 -2.64 -13.65
N GLU A 448 -18.41 -2.40 -13.77
CA GLU A 448 -19.14 -2.49 -15.05
C GLU A 448 -19.16 -1.18 -15.87
N GLY A 449 -18.55 -0.14 -15.37
CA GLY A 449 -18.57 1.21 -15.92
C GLY A 449 -19.28 2.17 -14.97
N SER A 450 -18.82 3.43 -14.96
CA SER A 450 -19.60 4.47 -14.31
C SER A 450 -21.01 4.45 -14.91
N PRO A 451 -22.08 4.64 -14.11
CA PRO A 451 -23.33 4.99 -14.71
C PRO A 451 -22.96 6.13 -15.65
N MET A 452 -23.20 5.95 -16.93
CA MET A 452 -23.13 7.08 -17.84
C MET A 452 -24.01 8.14 -17.16
N ALA A 453 -23.43 9.21 -16.65
CA ALA A 453 -24.12 10.47 -16.76
C ALA A 453 -24.59 10.37 -18.20
N LEU A 454 -25.88 10.07 -18.39
CA LEU A 454 -26.51 9.81 -19.68
C LEU A 454 -25.61 10.44 -20.71
N GLU A 455 -24.99 9.62 -21.63
CA GLU A 455 -24.19 10.26 -22.69
C GLU A 455 -24.92 11.55 -22.93
N PRO A 456 -24.30 12.72 -22.89
CA PRO A 456 -25.02 13.86 -23.38
C PRO A 456 -25.47 13.34 -24.75
N THR A 457 -26.69 12.89 -24.85
CA THR A 457 -27.38 12.58 -26.12
C THR A 457 -26.87 13.68 -26.96
N PRO A 458 -26.06 13.42 -28.08
CA PRO A 458 -25.21 14.41 -28.71
C PRO A 458 -25.94 15.69 -28.54
N GLN A 459 -25.40 16.55 -27.64
CA GLN A 459 -26.23 17.61 -27.05
C GLN A 459 -26.77 18.25 -28.29
N GLN A 460 -28.04 18.03 -28.57
CA GLN A 460 -28.69 18.87 -29.53
C GLN A 460 -28.45 20.22 -28.94
N SER A 461 -27.34 20.84 -29.39
CA SER A 461 -26.81 22.04 -28.76
C SER A 461 -27.96 23.00 -28.85
N VAL A 462 -28.61 23.28 -27.74
CA VAL A 462 -29.71 24.21 -27.71
C VAL A 462 -29.15 25.53 -28.19
N PHE A 463 -29.61 25.97 -29.31
CA PHE A 463 -29.17 27.20 -29.94
C PHE A 463 -30.09 28.34 -29.50
N LEU A 464 -29.49 29.38 -28.99
CA LEU A 464 -30.16 30.63 -28.66
C LEU A 464 -29.61 31.74 -29.59
N TYR A 465 -30.47 32.28 -30.44
CA TYR A 465 -30.07 33.38 -31.30
C TYR A 465 -31.23 34.31 -31.66
N PRO A 466 -30.95 35.62 -31.88
CA PRO A 466 -29.65 36.24 -31.67
C PRO A 466 -29.29 36.36 -30.19
N ASN A 467 -27.99 36.39 -29.89
CA ASN A 467 -27.51 36.71 -28.57
C ASN A 467 -26.31 37.66 -28.73
N PRO A 468 -26.43 38.95 -28.35
CA PRO A 468 -27.56 39.58 -27.63
C PRO A 468 -28.89 39.53 -28.39
N ALA A 469 -29.98 39.40 -27.62
CA ALA A 469 -31.35 39.37 -28.14
C ALA A 469 -31.99 40.75 -28.10
N GLY A 470 -32.77 41.08 -29.10
CA GLY A 470 -33.55 42.31 -29.18
C GLY A 470 -35.00 42.09 -28.72
N GLU A 471 -35.91 42.05 -29.72
CA GLU A 471 -37.35 41.88 -29.48
C GLU A 471 -37.77 40.44 -29.21
N TYR A 472 -36.94 39.47 -29.63
CA TYR A 472 -37.18 38.02 -29.45
C TYR A 472 -35.86 37.25 -29.39
N ILE A 473 -35.94 36.01 -28.93
CA ILE A 473 -34.91 34.98 -29.04
C ILE A 473 -35.50 33.73 -29.63
N LEU A 474 -34.79 33.10 -30.55
CA LEU A 474 -35.10 31.76 -31.07
C LEU A 474 -34.35 30.74 -30.23
N VAL A 475 -35.07 29.71 -29.80
CA VAL A 475 -34.49 28.58 -29.06
C VAL A 475 -34.77 27.34 -29.90
N GLU A 476 -33.72 26.63 -30.29
CA GLU A 476 -33.79 25.45 -31.13
C GLU A 476 -33.12 24.23 -30.50
N ASN A 477 -33.49 23.05 -30.99
CA ASN A 477 -32.99 21.76 -30.51
C ASN A 477 -33.36 21.42 -29.06
N LEU A 478 -34.54 21.82 -28.63
CA LEU A 478 -35.15 21.40 -27.36
C LEU A 478 -35.94 20.10 -27.57
N SER A 479 -36.10 19.36 -26.50
CA SER A 479 -37.03 18.24 -26.47
C SER A 479 -38.46 18.72 -26.73
N PRO A 480 -39.25 18.02 -27.54
CA PRO A 480 -40.65 18.38 -27.76
C PRO A 480 -41.45 18.38 -26.45
N ASN A 481 -42.38 19.33 -26.34
CA ASN A 481 -43.24 19.48 -25.16
C ASN A 481 -42.50 19.71 -23.84
N THR A 482 -41.36 20.39 -23.86
CA THR A 482 -40.57 20.77 -22.68
C THR A 482 -40.99 22.14 -22.17
N TRP A 483 -41.05 22.32 -20.85
CA TRP A 483 -41.30 23.62 -20.23
C TRP A 483 -40.03 24.45 -20.18
N LEU A 484 -40.10 25.66 -20.75
CA LEU A 484 -39.04 26.66 -20.65
C LEU A 484 -39.41 27.68 -19.56
N CYS A 485 -38.46 27.96 -18.68
CA CYS A 485 -38.58 29.02 -17.70
C CYS A 485 -37.47 30.05 -17.90
N LEU A 486 -37.88 31.29 -18.06
CA LEU A 486 -36.97 32.42 -18.20
C LEU A 486 -36.82 33.12 -16.85
N TYR A 487 -35.56 33.26 -16.42
CA TYR A 487 -35.19 33.89 -15.16
C TYR A 487 -34.41 35.17 -15.40
N ASN A 488 -34.69 36.19 -14.60
CA ASN A 488 -33.87 37.41 -14.55
C ASN A 488 -32.63 37.21 -13.69
N ALA A 489 -31.76 38.23 -13.62
CA ALA A 489 -30.52 38.17 -12.84
C ALA A 489 -30.72 38.02 -11.33
N SER A 490 -31.93 38.30 -10.80
CA SER A 490 -32.31 38.07 -9.41
C SER A 490 -32.79 36.66 -9.12
N GLY A 491 -32.88 35.77 -10.15
CA GLY A 491 -33.39 34.41 -10.03
C GLY A 491 -34.90 34.29 -10.01
N GLU A 492 -35.62 35.35 -10.39
CA GLU A 492 -37.09 35.36 -10.49
C GLU A 492 -37.51 34.86 -11.88
N CYS A 493 -38.48 33.91 -11.95
CA CYS A 493 -39.01 33.42 -13.21
C CYS A 493 -39.97 34.47 -13.79
N VAL A 494 -39.54 35.10 -14.90
CA VAL A 494 -40.26 36.21 -15.55
C VAL A 494 -41.15 35.78 -16.69
N GLN A 495 -40.92 34.59 -17.26
CA GLN A 495 -41.72 34.02 -18.34
C GLN A 495 -41.65 32.50 -18.33
N LYS A 496 -42.71 31.82 -18.72
CA LYS A 496 -42.78 30.36 -18.82
C LYS A 496 -43.56 29.95 -20.06
N GLU A 497 -42.95 29.12 -20.91
CA GLU A 497 -43.55 28.67 -22.17
C GLU A 497 -43.31 27.16 -22.36
N LEU A 498 -44.17 26.56 -23.16
CA LEU A 498 -44.06 25.15 -23.55
C LEU A 498 -43.58 25.05 -25.00
N THR A 499 -42.57 24.26 -25.26
CA THR A 499 -42.13 23.99 -26.64
C THR A 499 -43.20 23.19 -27.40
N GLY A 500 -43.35 23.47 -28.67
CA GLY A 500 -44.19 22.65 -29.53
C GLY A 500 -43.53 21.33 -29.91
N ALA A 501 -44.21 20.56 -30.75
CA ALA A 501 -43.71 19.28 -31.29
C ALA A 501 -42.43 19.39 -32.10
N SER A 502 -42.05 20.58 -32.55
CA SER A 502 -40.84 20.86 -33.37
C SER A 502 -39.57 20.99 -32.50
N GLY A 503 -39.66 21.07 -31.19
CA GLY A 503 -38.51 21.33 -30.34
C GLY A 503 -37.87 22.71 -30.55
N SER A 504 -38.57 23.65 -31.17
CA SER A 504 -38.13 25.04 -31.37
C SER A 504 -39.19 26.01 -30.91
N LEU A 505 -38.78 27.17 -30.40
CA LEU A 505 -39.66 28.20 -29.90
C LEU A 505 -39.08 29.61 -30.14
N LYS A 506 -39.92 30.53 -30.56
CA LYS A 506 -39.63 31.94 -30.63
C LYS A 506 -40.21 32.63 -29.41
N LEU A 507 -39.36 33.06 -28.48
CA LEU A 507 -39.76 33.77 -27.28
C LEU A 507 -39.76 35.27 -27.53
N PRO A 508 -40.90 35.97 -27.35
CA PRO A 508 -40.98 37.40 -27.38
C PRO A 508 -40.36 38.01 -26.10
N LEU A 509 -39.48 39.01 -26.27
CA LEU A 509 -38.76 39.65 -25.17
C LEU A 509 -39.06 41.14 -25.04
N SER A 510 -39.91 41.70 -25.91
CA SER A 510 -40.17 43.15 -26.01
C SER A 510 -40.72 43.77 -24.68
N HIS A 511 -41.29 42.97 -23.81
CA HIS A 511 -41.83 43.33 -22.51
C HIS A 511 -40.82 43.26 -21.36
N LEU A 512 -39.63 42.71 -21.59
CA LEU A 512 -38.59 42.51 -20.56
C LEU A 512 -37.56 43.65 -20.61
N PRO A 513 -37.01 44.13 -19.48
CA PRO A 513 -35.89 45.07 -19.46
C PRO A 513 -34.63 44.59 -20.13
N VAL A 514 -33.77 45.49 -20.55
CA VAL A 514 -32.40 45.18 -20.98
C VAL A 514 -31.61 44.60 -19.81
N GLY A 515 -30.85 43.52 -20.04
CA GLY A 515 -30.07 42.88 -18.98
C GLY A 515 -29.74 41.43 -19.26
N SER A 516 -29.14 40.77 -18.27
CA SER A 516 -28.78 39.33 -18.33
C SER A 516 -29.94 38.45 -17.87
N TYR A 517 -30.19 37.39 -18.62
CA TYR A 517 -31.23 36.41 -18.38
C TYR A 517 -30.70 35.00 -18.50
N PHE A 518 -31.44 34.05 -17.90
CA PHE A 518 -31.14 32.61 -17.94
C PHE A 518 -32.38 31.87 -18.39
N LEU A 519 -32.26 31.13 -19.46
CA LEU A 519 -33.30 30.22 -19.93
C LEU A 519 -33.03 28.82 -19.35
N ARG A 520 -33.98 28.26 -18.63
CA ARG A 520 -33.92 26.91 -18.06
C ARG A 520 -34.86 26.01 -18.83
N ALA A 521 -34.32 24.89 -19.32
CA ALA A 521 -35.03 23.78 -19.93
C ALA A 521 -34.60 22.46 -19.28
N ASP A 522 -35.16 21.32 -19.67
CA ASP A 522 -34.73 19.98 -19.22
C ASP A 522 -33.27 19.71 -19.63
N GLU A 523 -32.82 20.24 -20.74
CA GLU A 523 -31.45 20.11 -21.28
C GLU A 523 -30.42 20.95 -20.53
N GLY A 524 -30.82 21.92 -19.71
CA GLY A 524 -29.90 22.74 -18.94
C GLY A 524 -30.32 24.18 -18.72
N VAL A 525 -29.35 25.03 -18.36
CA VAL A 525 -29.53 26.47 -18.16
C VAL A 525 -28.64 27.23 -19.14
N PHE A 526 -29.24 28.12 -19.92
CA PHE A 526 -28.59 28.84 -21.02
C PHE A 526 -28.63 30.35 -20.77
N PRO A 527 -27.48 31.00 -20.58
CA PRO A 527 -27.42 32.45 -20.39
C PRO A 527 -27.56 33.19 -21.73
N PHE A 528 -28.25 34.34 -21.70
CA PHE A 528 -28.27 35.27 -22.81
C PHE A 528 -28.49 36.72 -22.32
N ILE A 529 -28.29 37.68 -23.22
CA ILE A 529 -28.39 39.10 -22.93
C ILE A 529 -29.46 39.73 -23.80
N ILE A 530 -30.29 40.59 -23.19
CA ILE A 530 -31.23 41.42 -23.95
C ILE A 530 -30.57 42.81 -24.10
N GLU A 531 -30.41 43.26 -25.35
CA GLU A 531 -29.96 44.60 -25.74
C GLU A 531 -30.96 45.22 -26.73
N ARG A 532 -31.16 46.53 -26.64
CA ARG A 532 -32.06 47.27 -27.54
C ARG A 532 -31.43 48.55 -28.02
#